data_23c413ee3b67c681bcc5e1da5e64337d
#
_entry.id   23c413ee3b67c681bcc5e1da5e64337d
#
_cell.length_a   1.000
_cell.length_b   1.000
_cell.length_c   1.000
_cell.angle_alpha   90.00
_cell.angle_beta   90.00
_cell.angle_gamma   90.00
#
_symmetry.space_group_name_H-M   'P 1'
#
loop_
_entity.id
_entity.type
_entity.pdbx_description
1 polymer ?
#
loop_
_entity_poly.entity_id
_entity_poly.type
_entity_poly.pdbx_seq_one_letter_code
_entity_poly.pdbx_strand_id
1 'polypeptide(L)'
;AQDSDGTIIDPYGGHQDLDARLLRHVSPAFREDPLRVFRVARFAARYAYLGFRIADETLQLMQDMSASGELNSLTPERVWKETERALGEDAPDVYIQVLRDCGALAIWFQEIDRLFGVPQRAEYHPEIDTGIHTLMSLRIATQLSPKAHVRFAALVHDLGKGDTPASDWPRHIGH
;
A
#
# COMPACT_ATOMS: atom_id res chain seq x y z
N ALA A 1 1.34 -9.63 25.55
CA ALA A 1 1.10 -8.75 26.71
C ALA A 1 2.17 -9.01 27.77
N GLN A 2 2.34 -8.08 28.70
CA GLN A 2 3.23 -8.25 29.87
C GLN A 2 2.38 -8.20 31.14
N ASP A 3 2.56 -9.20 32.01
CA ASP A 3 1.89 -9.26 33.28
C ASP A 3 2.57 -8.32 34.32
N SER A 4 1.95 -8.13 35.47
CA SER A 4 2.45 -7.26 36.54
C SER A 4 3.80 -7.69 37.14
N ASP A 5 4.15 -8.97 37.01
CA ASP A 5 5.45 -9.55 37.42
C ASP A 5 6.52 -9.50 36.35
N GLY A 6 6.21 -8.94 35.15
CA GLY A 6 7.11 -8.85 34.03
C GLY A 6 7.05 -10.05 33.07
N THR A 7 6.23 -11.06 33.35
CA THR A 7 6.07 -12.25 32.48
C THR A 7 5.39 -11.86 31.18
N ILE A 8 5.97 -12.29 30.06
CA ILE A 8 5.40 -12.03 28.74
C ILE A 8 4.37 -13.11 28.39
N ILE A 9 3.14 -12.68 28.14
CA ILE A 9 2.06 -13.54 27.66
C ILE A 9 1.98 -13.40 26.15
N ASP A 10 2.39 -14.44 25.43
CA ASP A 10 2.44 -14.47 23.96
C ASP A 10 1.81 -15.75 23.38
N PRO A 11 0.46 -15.86 23.44
CA PRO A 11 -0.23 -17.07 22.99
C PRO A 11 -0.20 -17.28 21.46
N TYR A 12 0.26 -16.30 20.71
CA TYR A 12 0.24 -16.32 19.22
C TYR A 12 1.64 -16.27 18.59
N GLY A 13 2.70 -16.36 19.38
CA GLY A 13 4.07 -16.38 18.85
C GLY A 13 4.55 -15.02 18.32
N GLY A 14 4.00 -13.91 18.80
CA GLY A 14 4.34 -12.57 18.33
C GLY A 14 5.82 -12.20 18.53
N HIS A 15 6.51 -12.79 19.52
CA HIS A 15 7.97 -12.65 19.68
C HIS A 15 8.74 -13.26 18.51
N GLN A 16 8.34 -14.46 18.07
CA GLN A 16 8.98 -15.11 16.92
C GLN A 16 8.75 -14.29 15.63
N ASP A 17 7.54 -13.76 15.44
CA ASP A 17 7.23 -12.90 14.30
C ASP A 17 8.00 -11.58 14.37
N LEU A 18 8.20 -11.02 15.56
CA LEU A 18 9.00 -9.81 15.74
C LEU A 18 10.47 -10.06 15.38
N ASP A 19 11.06 -11.15 15.85
CA ASP A 19 12.44 -11.54 15.55
C ASP A 19 12.62 -11.85 14.06
N ALA A 20 11.63 -12.50 13.44
CA ALA A 20 11.58 -12.80 12.01
C ALA A 20 11.18 -11.59 11.14
N ARG A 21 10.84 -10.46 11.76
CA ARG A 21 10.33 -9.24 11.11
C ARG A 21 9.11 -9.51 10.22
N LEU A 22 8.13 -10.24 10.77
CA LEU A 22 6.90 -10.60 10.07
C LEU A 22 5.70 -9.82 10.63
N LEU A 23 4.88 -9.32 9.72
CA LEU A 23 3.54 -8.82 10.01
C LEU A 23 2.55 -9.95 9.72
N ARG A 24 2.08 -10.61 10.78
CA ARG A 24 1.18 -11.76 10.68
C ARG A 24 -0.16 -11.46 11.31
N HIS A 25 -1.24 -11.90 10.70
CA HIS A 25 -2.56 -11.89 11.33
C HIS A 25 -2.64 -12.93 12.44
N VAL A 26 -3.35 -12.59 13.52
CA VAL A 26 -3.36 -13.40 14.74
C VAL A 26 -4.34 -14.58 14.64
N SER A 27 -5.47 -14.39 13.92
CA SER A 27 -6.54 -15.40 13.87
C SER A 27 -7.48 -15.16 12.70
N PRO A 28 -8.38 -16.13 12.37
CA PRO A 28 -9.43 -15.95 11.37
C PRO A 28 -10.35 -14.75 11.62
N ALA A 29 -10.45 -14.26 12.85
CA ALA A 29 -11.16 -13.03 13.18
C ALA A 29 -10.63 -11.79 12.43
N PHE A 30 -9.48 -11.89 11.76
CA PHE A 30 -8.98 -10.87 10.85
C PHE A 30 -10.03 -10.43 9.82
N ARG A 31 -10.85 -11.36 9.31
CA ARG A 31 -11.92 -11.09 8.34
C ARG A 31 -13.11 -10.29 8.89
N GLU A 32 -13.29 -10.23 10.20
CA GLU A 32 -14.41 -9.49 10.82
C GLU A 32 -14.39 -7.99 10.54
N ASP A 33 -13.20 -7.42 10.26
CA ASP A 33 -13.07 -6.01 9.86
C ASP A 33 -12.15 -5.89 8.63
N PRO A 34 -12.73 -5.74 7.42
CA PRO A 34 -11.95 -5.62 6.18
C PRO A 34 -10.97 -4.43 6.16
N LEU A 35 -11.16 -3.42 7.03
CA LEU A 35 -10.20 -2.32 7.17
C LEU A 35 -8.81 -2.80 7.63
N ARG A 36 -8.73 -3.99 8.22
CA ARG A 36 -7.44 -4.57 8.64
C ARG A 36 -6.48 -4.78 7.48
N VAL A 37 -6.98 -4.98 6.24
CA VAL A 37 -6.16 -5.02 5.03
C VAL A 37 -5.36 -3.72 4.87
N PHE A 38 -6.02 -2.58 4.97
CA PHE A 38 -5.38 -1.24 4.88
C PHE A 38 -4.45 -0.98 6.08
N ARG A 39 -4.82 -1.45 7.26
CA ARG A 39 -3.98 -1.34 8.46
C ARG A 39 -2.69 -2.13 8.34
N VAL A 40 -2.73 -3.37 7.82
CA VAL A 40 -1.53 -4.18 7.58
C VAL A 40 -0.65 -3.50 6.53
N ALA A 41 -1.21 -3.01 5.43
CA ALA A 41 -0.48 -2.26 4.42
C ALA A 41 0.20 -1.01 5.02
N ARG A 42 -0.47 -0.28 5.90
CA ARG A 42 0.11 0.87 6.61
C ARG A 42 1.23 0.45 7.57
N PHE A 43 1.08 -0.65 8.31
CA PHE A 43 2.16 -1.15 9.16
C PHE A 43 3.37 -1.62 8.34
N ALA A 44 3.15 -2.22 7.16
CA ALA A 44 4.23 -2.55 6.24
C ALA A 44 5.00 -1.28 5.82
N ALA A 45 4.30 -0.19 5.47
CA ALA A 45 4.92 1.10 5.17
C ALA A 45 5.70 1.68 6.35
N ARG A 46 5.14 1.58 7.56
CA ARG A 46 5.76 2.11 8.78
C ARG A 46 7.02 1.38 9.18
N TYR A 47 7.06 0.05 9.03
CA TYR A 47 8.17 -0.78 9.50
C TYR A 47 9.07 -1.29 8.38
N ALA A 48 8.89 -0.79 7.14
CA ALA A 48 9.71 -1.15 5.99
C ALA A 48 11.21 -0.93 6.24
N TYR A 49 11.57 0.19 6.88
CA TYR A 49 12.97 0.53 7.19
C TYR A 49 13.63 -0.45 8.18
N LEU A 50 12.84 -1.18 8.98
CA LEU A 50 13.31 -2.24 9.88
C LEU A 50 13.37 -3.60 9.17
N GLY A 51 12.96 -3.69 7.91
CA GLY A 51 12.94 -4.92 7.12
C GLY A 51 11.75 -5.83 7.44
N PHE A 52 10.68 -5.30 8.02
CA PHE A 52 9.43 -6.07 8.20
C PHE A 52 8.77 -6.33 6.85
N ARG A 53 8.23 -7.53 6.70
CA ARG A 53 7.44 -7.98 5.55
C ARG A 53 6.15 -8.64 6.02
N ILE A 54 5.17 -8.68 5.16
CA ILE A 54 3.91 -9.38 5.44
C ILE A 54 4.16 -10.89 5.30
N ALA A 55 3.67 -11.68 6.25
CA ALA A 55 3.72 -13.14 6.17
C ALA A 55 2.86 -13.63 4.97
N ASP A 56 3.34 -14.66 4.26
CA ASP A 56 2.73 -15.12 3.01
C ASP A 56 1.25 -15.51 3.20
N GLU A 57 0.91 -16.19 4.30
CA GLU A 57 -0.47 -16.54 4.63
C GLU A 57 -1.34 -15.32 4.96
N THR A 58 -0.75 -14.23 5.47
CA THR A 58 -1.47 -12.99 5.71
C THR A 58 -1.75 -12.26 4.39
N LEU A 59 -0.76 -12.22 3.49
CA LEU A 59 -0.95 -11.67 2.15
C LEU A 59 -2.02 -12.47 1.38
N GLN A 60 -1.96 -13.79 1.43
CA GLN A 60 -2.98 -14.65 0.81
C GLN A 60 -4.37 -14.36 1.37
N LEU A 61 -4.52 -14.24 2.70
CA LEU A 61 -5.79 -13.88 3.32
C LEU A 61 -6.31 -12.52 2.85
N MET A 62 -5.43 -11.52 2.71
CA MET A 62 -5.79 -10.20 2.19
C MET A 62 -6.24 -10.28 0.72
N GLN A 63 -5.59 -11.11 -0.11
CA GLN A 63 -5.99 -11.37 -1.50
C GLN A 63 -7.37 -12.03 -1.57
N ASP A 64 -7.62 -13.04 -0.74
CA ASP A 64 -8.91 -13.71 -0.66
C ASP A 64 -10.04 -12.74 -0.26
N MET A 65 -9.78 -11.84 0.70
CA MET A 65 -10.75 -10.82 1.12
C MET A 65 -11.03 -9.79 0.02
N SER A 66 -10.02 -9.43 -0.78
CA SER A 66 -10.22 -8.56 -1.94
C SER A 66 -11.05 -9.26 -3.01
N ALA A 67 -10.73 -10.52 -3.32
CA ALA A 67 -11.43 -11.30 -4.35
C ALA A 67 -12.87 -11.64 -3.97
N SER A 68 -13.17 -11.84 -2.68
CA SER A 68 -14.53 -12.14 -2.19
C SER A 68 -15.47 -10.93 -2.16
N GLY A 69 -14.92 -9.71 -2.36
CA GLY A 69 -15.69 -8.47 -2.31
C GLY A 69 -15.95 -7.92 -0.91
N GLU A 70 -15.33 -8.49 0.13
CA GLU A 70 -15.45 -8.02 1.52
C GLU A 70 -15.05 -6.54 1.68
N LEU A 71 -14.07 -6.07 0.89
CA LEU A 71 -13.61 -4.69 0.92
C LEU A 71 -14.67 -3.68 0.45
N ASN A 72 -15.67 -4.10 -0.31
CA ASN A 72 -16.74 -3.21 -0.79
C ASN A 72 -17.68 -2.74 0.33
N SER A 73 -17.64 -3.38 1.50
CA SER A 73 -18.42 -2.98 2.68
C SER A 73 -17.84 -1.78 3.45
N LEU A 74 -16.61 -1.39 3.13
CA LEU A 74 -15.95 -0.28 3.79
C LEU A 74 -16.51 1.08 3.33
N THR A 75 -16.48 2.06 4.22
CA THR A 75 -16.82 3.44 3.86
C THR A 75 -15.58 4.21 3.40
N PRO A 76 -15.71 5.15 2.44
CA PRO A 76 -14.59 5.95 1.94
C PRO A 76 -13.81 6.67 3.03
N GLU A 77 -14.50 7.16 4.07
CA GLU A 77 -13.89 7.89 5.18
C GLU A 77 -12.95 7.01 6.00
N ARG A 78 -13.33 5.73 6.20
CA ARG A 78 -12.48 4.77 6.93
C ARG A 78 -11.22 4.44 6.15
N VAL A 79 -11.38 4.17 4.85
CA VAL A 79 -10.27 3.89 3.94
C VAL A 79 -9.34 5.10 3.83
N TRP A 80 -9.90 6.30 3.62
CA TRP A 80 -9.14 7.53 3.52
C TRP A 80 -8.32 7.81 4.79
N LYS A 81 -8.89 7.59 5.97
CA LYS A 81 -8.19 7.79 7.24
C LYS A 81 -6.95 6.90 7.39
N GLU A 82 -6.99 5.65 6.95
CA GLU A 82 -5.81 4.77 6.94
C GLU A 82 -4.82 5.19 5.85
N THR A 83 -5.30 5.62 4.68
CA THR A 83 -4.47 6.11 3.57
C THR A 83 -3.74 7.40 3.94
N GLU A 84 -4.43 8.38 4.52
CA GLU A 84 -3.82 9.64 4.99
C GLU A 84 -2.70 9.38 6.02
N ARG A 85 -2.95 8.44 6.95
CA ARG A 85 -1.92 8.02 7.92
C ARG A 85 -0.75 7.32 7.23
N ALA A 86 -1.03 6.47 6.25
CA ALA A 86 0.01 5.78 5.49
C ALA A 86 0.88 6.74 4.69
N LEU A 87 0.31 7.81 4.13
CA LEU A 87 1.06 8.89 3.49
C LEU A 87 1.98 9.64 4.49
N GLY A 88 1.67 9.60 5.78
CA GLY A 88 2.51 10.14 6.84
C GLY A 88 3.66 9.23 7.28
N GLU A 89 3.67 7.95 6.91
CA GLU A 89 4.69 6.97 7.31
C GLU A 89 6.00 7.12 6.52
N ASP A 90 7.04 6.35 6.90
CA ASP A 90 8.38 6.46 6.32
C ASP A 90 8.50 5.91 4.89
N ALA A 91 7.63 4.96 4.50
CA ALA A 91 7.63 4.34 3.19
C ALA A 91 6.21 4.20 2.60
N PRO A 92 5.53 5.32 2.27
CA PRO A 92 4.16 5.28 1.74
C PRO A 92 4.05 4.57 0.39
N ASP A 93 5.12 4.47 -0.38
CA ASP A 93 5.20 3.67 -1.59
C ASP A 93 4.96 2.18 -1.31
N VAL A 94 5.45 1.66 -0.18
CA VAL A 94 5.18 0.28 0.27
C VAL A 94 3.69 0.06 0.55
N TYR A 95 2.99 1.05 1.10
CA TYR A 95 1.54 0.98 1.30
C TYR A 95 0.81 0.73 -0.02
N ILE A 96 1.10 1.53 -1.04
CA ILE A 96 0.50 1.40 -2.36
C ILE A 96 0.85 0.04 -2.99
N GLN A 97 2.12 -0.38 -2.88
CA GLN A 97 2.56 -1.67 -3.41
C GLN A 97 1.81 -2.84 -2.75
N VAL A 98 1.67 -2.83 -1.41
CA VAL A 98 0.93 -3.88 -0.68
C VAL A 98 -0.55 -3.91 -1.09
N LEU A 99 -1.20 -2.75 -1.22
CA LEU A 99 -2.58 -2.70 -1.70
C LEU A 99 -2.71 -3.28 -3.11
N ARG A 100 -1.71 -3.06 -3.97
CA ARG A 100 -1.66 -3.65 -5.31
C ARG A 100 -1.49 -5.17 -5.23
N ASP A 101 -0.53 -5.65 -4.44
CA ASP A 101 -0.20 -7.06 -4.31
C ASP A 101 -1.37 -7.90 -3.77
N CYS A 102 -2.22 -7.30 -2.93
CA CYS A 102 -3.43 -7.96 -2.42
C CYS A 102 -4.71 -7.64 -3.21
N GLY A 103 -4.64 -6.85 -4.29
CA GLY A 103 -5.80 -6.50 -5.13
C GLY A 103 -6.70 -5.39 -4.57
N ALA A 104 -6.41 -4.85 -3.40
CA ALA A 104 -7.20 -3.77 -2.80
C ALA A 104 -7.07 -2.45 -3.56
N LEU A 105 -5.93 -2.21 -4.24
CA LEU A 105 -5.69 -1.00 -5.03
C LEU A 105 -6.70 -0.88 -6.17
N ALA A 106 -6.93 -1.94 -6.91
CA ALA A 106 -7.88 -1.99 -8.02
C ALA A 106 -9.35 -1.77 -7.58
N ILE A 107 -9.66 -2.00 -6.31
CA ILE A 107 -11.01 -1.81 -5.75
C ILE A 107 -11.22 -0.35 -5.31
N TRP A 108 -10.22 0.23 -4.64
CA TRP A 108 -10.38 1.52 -3.94
C TRP A 108 -9.67 2.70 -4.60
N PHE A 109 -8.66 2.45 -5.43
CA PHE A 109 -7.83 3.46 -6.08
C PHE A 109 -7.55 3.06 -7.53
N GLN A 110 -8.63 2.81 -8.28
CA GLN A 110 -8.57 2.32 -9.66
C GLN A 110 -7.71 3.19 -10.56
N GLU A 111 -7.76 4.52 -10.35
CA GLU A 111 -7.00 5.48 -11.13
C GLU A 111 -5.50 5.32 -10.92
N ILE A 112 -5.07 4.96 -9.70
CA ILE A 112 -3.66 4.67 -9.39
C ILE A 112 -3.28 3.30 -9.95
N ASP A 113 -4.15 2.30 -9.80
CA ASP A 113 -3.89 0.94 -10.29
C ASP A 113 -3.70 0.90 -11.82
N ARG A 114 -4.46 1.69 -12.56
CA ARG A 114 -4.37 1.80 -14.03
C ARG A 114 -3.04 2.37 -14.52
N LEU A 115 -2.25 3.02 -13.70
CA LEU A 115 -0.95 3.55 -14.10
C LEU A 115 0.09 2.45 -14.34
N PHE A 116 -0.09 1.29 -13.71
CA PHE A 116 0.83 0.17 -13.87
C PHE A 116 0.63 -0.51 -15.22
N GLY A 117 1.73 -0.70 -15.95
CA GLY A 117 1.72 -1.22 -17.32
C GLY A 117 1.56 -0.13 -18.39
N VAL A 118 1.38 1.14 -18.01
CA VAL A 118 1.29 2.26 -18.94
C VAL A 118 2.71 2.78 -19.25
N PRO A 119 3.19 2.67 -20.51
CA PRO A 119 4.57 3.02 -20.84
C PRO A 119 4.76 4.52 -20.97
N GLN A 120 5.93 5.01 -20.56
CA GLN A 120 6.41 6.38 -20.73
C GLN A 120 7.65 6.41 -21.63
N ARG A 121 8.06 7.61 -22.05
CA ARG A 121 9.26 7.81 -22.87
C ARG A 121 10.51 7.51 -22.05
N ALA A 122 11.30 6.51 -22.47
CA ALA A 122 12.52 6.09 -21.79
C ALA A 122 13.59 7.20 -21.70
N GLU A 123 13.54 8.19 -22.61
CA GLU A 123 14.45 9.33 -22.62
C GLU A 123 14.32 10.23 -21.38
N TYR A 124 13.11 10.27 -20.78
CA TYR A 124 12.80 11.10 -19.61
C TYR A 124 12.49 10.25 -18.36
N HIS A 125 12.09 9.00 -18.55
CA HIS A 125 11.63 8.08 -17.52
C HIS A 125 12.29 6.71 -17.73
N PRO A 126 13.53 6.49 -17.20
CA PRO A 126 14.27 5.23 -17.38
C PRO A 126 13.50 4.00 -16.89
N GLU A 127 12.62 4.18 -15.90
CA GLU A 127 11.73 3.16 -15.34
C GLU A 127 10.62 2.73 -16.31
N ILE A 128 10.34 3.54 -17.35
CA ILE A 128 9.35 3.32 -18.44
C ILE A 128 7.90 3.21 -17.96
N ASP A 129 7.62 2.48 -16.88
CA ASP A 129 6.27 2.24 -16.33
C ASP A 129 5.78 3.41 -15.47
N THR A 130 4.59 3.95 -15.78
CA THR A 130 4.02 5.09 -15.06
C THR A 130 3.69 4.77 -13.60
N GLY A 131 3.24 3.55 -13.29
CA GLY A 131 2.95 3.14 -11.93
C GLY A 131 4.24 3.06 -11.08
N ILE A 132 5.32 2.51 -11.65
CA ILE A 132 6.63 2.47 -11.00
C ILE A 132 7.15 3.91 -10.80
N HIS A 133 7.03 4.77 -11.81
CA HIS A 133 7.37 6.20 -11.70
C HIS A 133 6.63 6.87 -10.55
N THR A 134 5.33 6.62 -10.42
CA THR A 134 4.50 7.17 -9.35
C THR A 134 5.00 6.75 -7.96
N LEU A 135 5.36 5.46 -7.76
CA LEU A 135 5.93 4.99 -6.50
C LEU A 135 7.30 5.65 -6.21
N MET A 136 8.16 5.79 -7.22
CA MET A 136 9.45 6.47 -7.08
C MET A 136 9.27 7.95 -6.72
N SER A 137 8.33 8.64 -7.37
CA SER A 137 7.99 10.04 -7.08
C SER A 137 7.47 10.22 -5.66
N LEU A 138 6.61 9.29 -5.20
CA LEU A 138 6.11 9.28 -3.82
C LEU A 138 7.24 9.08 -2.80
N ARG A 139 8.18 8.17 -3.08
CA ARG A 139 9.36 7.95 -2.23
C ARG A 139 10.25 9.19 -2.14
N ILE A 140 10.49 9.87 -3.26
CA ILE A 140 11.26 11.14 -3.28
C ILE A 140 10.51 12.23 -2.51
N ALA A 141 9.19 12.37 -2.72
CA ALA A 141 8.37 13.33 -1.98
C ALA A 141 8.44 13.12 -0.46
N THR A 142 8.57 11.86 -0.03
CA THR A 142 8.72 11.50 1.39
C THR A 142 10.03 12.05 1.99
N GLN A 143 11.10 12.08 1.21
CA GLN A 143 12.38 12.65 1.64
C GLN A 143 12.36 14.19 1.67
N LEU A 144 11.55 14.80 0.82
CA LEU A 144 11.46 16.25 0.67
C LEU A 144 10.47 16.91 1.63
N SER A 145 9.41 16.21 2.04
CA SER A 145 8.36 16.77 2.88
C SER A 145 7.70 15.74 3.79
N PRO A 146 7.49 16.05 5.08
CA PRO A 146 6.69 15.23 5.98
C PRO A 146 5.19 15.42 5.79
N LYS A 147 4.74 16.37 4.96
CA LYS A 147 3.34 16.75 4.82
C LYS A 147 2.59 15.75 3.92
N ALA A 148 1.56 15.10 4.45
CA ALA A 148 0.76 14.10 3.72
C ALA A 148 0.16 14.65 2.41
N HIS A 149 -0.29 15.91 2.37
CA HIS A 149 -0.85 16.49 1.15
C HIS A 149 0.19 16.70 0.04
N VAL A 150 1.47 16.95 0.37
CA VAL A 150 2.56 17.01 -0.64
C VAL A 150 2.81 15.63 -1.22
N ARG A 151 2.83 14.61 -0.36
CA ARG A 151 3.00 13.21 -0.77
C ARG A 151 1.80 12.71 -1.58
N PHE A 152 0.59 13.13 -1.18
CA PHE A 152 -0.62 12.85 -1.97
C PHE A 152 -0.54 13.50 -3.35
N ALA A 153 -0.12 14.76 -3.45
CA ALA A 153 0.06 15.41 -4.76
C ALA A 153 1.05 14.65 -5.64
N ALA A 154 2.16 14.15 -5.07
CA ALA A 154 3.11 13.31 -5.80
C ALA A 154 2.51 11.96 -6.23
N LEU A 155 1.60 11.39 -5.43
CA LEU A 155 0.93 10.14 -5.77
C LEU A 155 -0.05 10.29 -6.95
N VAL A 156 -0.69 11.47 -7.09
CA VAL A 156 -1.78 11.67 -8.06
C VAL A 156 -1.40 12.53 -9.27
N HIS A 157 -0.14 12.99 -9.36
CA HIS A 157 0.27 13.98 -10.37
C HIS A 157 0.12 13.49 -11.83
N ASP A 158 0.19 12.20 -12.06
CA ASP A 158 0.18 11.55 -13.38
C ASP A 158 -1.08 10.71 -13.66
N LEU A 159 -2.15 10.82 -12.85
CA LEU A 159 -3.34 9.98 -13.00
C LEU A 159 -3.93 9.99 -14.41
N GLY A 160 -3.89 11.13 -15.09
CA GLY A 160 -4.39 11.26 -16.47
C GLY A 160 -3.68 10.36 -17.47
N LYS A 161 -2.44 9.93 -17.22
CA LYS A 161 -1.73 9.01 -18.11
C LYS A 161 -2.41 7.64 -18.20
N GLY A 162 -3.07 7.21 -17.12
CA GLY A 162 -3.82 5.95 -17.07
C GLY A 162 -5.06 5.93 -17.96
N ASP A 163 -5.58 7.09 -18.34
CA ASP A 163 -6.76 7.25 -19.19
C ASP A 163 -6.42 7.57 -20.66
N THR A 164 -5.14 7.75 -21.00
CA THR A 164 -4.73 8.00 -22.38
C THR A 164 -4.88 6.75 -23.24
N PRO A 165 -5.42 6.87 -24.48
CA PRO A 165 -5.50 5.75 -25.40
C PRO A 165 -4.11 5.14 -25.71
N ALA A 166 -4.05 3.84 -25.90
CA ALA A 166 -2.79 3.16 -26.24
C ALA A 166 -2.15 3.66 -27.55
N SER A 167 -2.94 4.25 -28.44
CA SER A 167 -2.44 4.92 -29.67
C SER A 167 -1.56 6.13 -29.38
N ASP A 168 -1.72 6.76 -28.21
CA ASP A 168 -1.00 7.98 -27.81
C ASP A 168 0.23 7.66 -26.95
N TRP A 169 0.42 6.40 -26.64
CA TRP A 169 1.58 5.93 -25.89
C TRP A 169 2.86 6.00 -26.73
N PRO A 170 4.00 6.29 -26.17
CA PRO A 170 4.27 6.69 -24.77
C PRO A 170 4.25 8.22 -24.56
N ARG A 171 3.59 8.99 -25.43
CA ARG A 171 3.65 10.48 -25.43
C ARG A 171 2.66 11.13 -24.47
N HIS A 172 1.50 10.50 -24.23
CA HIS A 172 0.45 10.99 -23.35
C HIS A 172 0.07 12.48 -23.59
N ILE A 173 -0.21 12.83 -24.82
CA ILE A 173 -0.53 14.22 -25.18
C ILE A 173 -1.86 14.64 -24.53
N GLY A 174 -1.84 15.69 -23.69
CA GLY A 174 -3.03 16.26 -23.08
C GLY A 174 -3.54 15.55 -21.82
N HIS A 175 -2.69 14.73 -21.19
CA HIS A 175 -3.02 14.10 -19.90
C HIS A 175 -3.07 15.12 -18.75
#